data_bc10914c41b863ad7f7080623ce49e92
#
_entry.id   bc10914c41b863ad7f7080623ce49e92
#
_cell.length_a   1.000
_cell.length_b   1.000
_cell.length_c   1.000
_cell.angle_alpha   90.00
_cell.angle_beta   90.00
_cell.angle_gamma   90.00
#
_symmetry.space_group_name_H-M   'P 1'
#
loop_
_entity.id
_entity.type
_entity.pdbx_description
1 polymer ?
#
loop_
_entity_poly.entity_id
_entity_poly.type
_entity_poly.pdbx_seq_one_letter_code
_entity_poly.pdbx_strand_id
1 'polypeptide(L)'
;MVDVSAKTASVREAEASAFVAMSAQVLGALGRNPKGDPFETARIAGIMAAKKTSELIPLCHPLPLSHIDVELRQCENGIAISSKVKTTAETGVEMEALVAASVAALTIYDMCKAVDKGIEIREIVLQRKAGGKSGDYVRKRK
;
A
#
# COMPACT_ATOMS: atom_id res chain seq x y z
N MET A 1 -16.51 10.87 11.73
CA MET A 1 -15.94 9.54 12.04
C MET A 1 -17.05 8.68 12.62
N VAL A 2 -17.20 7.46 12.13
CA VAL A 2 -18.28 6.57 12.58
C VAL A 2 -18.00 6.07 14.01
N ASP A 3 -19.01 6.06 14.87
CA ASP A 3 -18.89 5.48 16.22
C ASP A 3 -18.79 3.95 16.14
N VAL A 4 -17.72 3.38 16.68
CA VAL A 4 -17.47 1.94 16.72
C VAL A 4 -17.46 1.37 18.14
N SER A 5 -17.81 2.18 19.16
CA SER A 5 -17.73 1.80 20.57
C SER A 5 -18.59 0.57 20.94
N ALA A 6 -19.71 0.34 20.23
CA ALA A 6 -20.59 -0.82 20.43
C ALA A 6 -20.13 -2.09 19.65
N LYS A 7 -19.05 -2.03 18.88
CA LYS A 7 -18.55 -3.17 18.13
C LYS A 7 -17.53 -3.95 18.94
N THR A 8 -17.57 -5.27 18.84
CA THR A 8 -16.53 -6.14 19.42
C THR A 8 -15.30 -6.14 18.52
N ALA A 9 -14.13 -6.04 19.13
CA ALA A 9 -12.85 -6.20 18.42
C ALA A 9 -12.75 -7.61 17.83
N SER A 10 -12.27 -7.70 16.59
CA SER A 10 -12.02 -8.96 15.89
C SER A 10 -10.75 -8.87 15.04
N VAL A 11 -10.17 -10.02 14.72
CA VAL A 11 -9.02 -10.07 13.80
C VAL A 11 -9.48 -9.64 12.41
N ARG A 12 -8.74 -8.72 11.80
CA ARG A 12 -9.01 -8.19 10.48
C ARG A 12 -7.74 -8.12 9.65
N GLU A 13 -7.88 -8.42 8.39
CA GLU A 13 -6.79 -8.40 7.42
C GLU A 13 -7.27 -7.70 6.15
N ALA A 14 -6.38 -6.94 5.52
CA ALA A 14 -6.61 -6.36 4.20
C ALA A 14 -5.34 -6.46 3.35
N GLU A 15 -5.55 -6.66 2.06
CA GLU A 15 -4.51 -6.66 1.04
C GLU A 15 -4.87 -5.66 -0.04
N ALA A 16 -3.91 -4.82 -0.43
CA ALA A 16 -4.03 -3.87 -1.52
C ALA A 16 -2.87 -4.01 -2.50
N SER A 17 -3.03 -3.47 -3.69
CA SER A 17 -1.96 -3.42 -4.67
C SER A 17 -1.92 -2.08 -5.38
N ALA A 18 -0.77 -1.80 -5.99
CA ALA A 18 -0.55 -0.72 -6.93
C ALA A 18 0.41 -1.19 -8.04
N PHE A 19 0.40 -0.50 -9.16
CA PHE A 19 1.35 -0.73 -10.24
C PHE A 19 1.98 0.59 -10.67
N VAL A 20 3.30 0.63 -10.77
CA VAL A 20 4.04 1.79 -11.27
C VAL A 20 4.58 1.45 -12.65
N ALA A 21 3.91 1.95 -13.69
CA ALA A 21 4.30 1.74 -15.07
C ALA A 21 5.50 2.63 -15.44
N MET A 22 6.52 2.04 -16.03
CA MET A 22 7.74 2.75 -16.43
C MET A 22 8.44 2.06 -17.60
N SER A 23 9.27 2.82 -18.31
CA SER A 23 10.03 2.34 -19.46
C SER A 23 11.16 1.40 -19.05
N ALA A 24 11.66 0.61 -20.01
CA ALA A 24 12.85 -0.23 -19.84
C ALA A 24 14.09 0.58 -19.43
N GLN A 25 14.19 1.84 -19.88
CA GLN A 25 15.28 2.74 -19.49
C GLN A 25 15.26 3.02 -17.99
N VAL A 26 14.09 3.30 -17.41
CA VAL A 26 13.93 3.55 -15.96
C VAL A 26 14.23 2.28 -15.18
N LEU A 27 13.67 1.13 -15.61
CA LEU A 27 13.92 -0.17 -14.98
C LEU A 27 15.42 -0.53 -14.97
N GLY A 28 16.14 -0.26 -16.06
CA GLY A 28 17.58 -0.48 -16.15
C GLY A 28 18.42 0.45 -15.26
N ALA A 29 17.86 1.57 -14.82
CA ALA A 29 18.54 2.54 -13.96
C ALA A 29 18.32 2.31 -12.45
N LEU A 30 17.39 1.43 -12.06
CA LEU A 30 17.01 1.23 -10.65
C LEU A 30 18.20 0.89 -9.74
N GLY A 31 19.10 -0.01 -10.17
CA GLY A 31 20.27 -0.44 -9.41
C GLY A 31 21.38 0.61 -9.27
N ARG A 32 21.27 1.75 -9.93
CA ARG A 32 22.24 2.86 -9.91
C ARG A 32 21.59 4.17 -9.45
N ASN A 33 20.55 4.09 -8.67
CA ASN A 33 19.82 5.27 -8.20
C ASN A 33 20.67 6.04 -7.17
N PRO A 34 20.91 7.35 -7.37
CA PRO A 34 21.72 8.16 -6.45
C PRO A 34 21.09 8.38 -5.08
N LYS A 35 19.78 8.14 -4.96
CA LYS A 35 19.03 8.22 -3.69
C LYS A 35 19.09 6.91 -2.87
N GLY A 36 19.75 5.86 -3.37
CA GLY A 36 19.81 4.54 -2.73
C GLY A 36 18.90 3.51 -3.37
N ASP A 37 18.56 2.45 -2.65
CA ASP A 37 17.70 1.36 -3.13
C ASP A 37 16.24 1.80 -3.19
N PRO A 38 15.63 1.89 -4.38
CA PRO A 38 14.23 2.31 -4.53
C PRO A 38 13.24 1.32 -3.89
N PHE A 39 13.53 0.02 -3.96
CA PHE A 39 12.63 -1.01 -3.41
C PHE A 39 12.58 -0.94 -1.90
N GLU A 40 13.74 -0.91 -1.24
CA GLU A 40 13.80 -0.86 0.22
C GLU A 40 13.26 0.45 0.76
N THR A 41 13.56 1.57 0.11
CA THR A 41 13.04 2.89 0.50
C THR A 41 11.51 2.93 0.38
N ALA A 42 10.95 2.43 -0.72
CA ALA A 42 9.50 2.38 -0.92
C ALA A 42 8.81 1.42 0.05
N ARG A 43 9.41 0.26 0.34
CA ARG A 43 8.90 -0.70 1.32
C ARG A 43 8.76 -0.05 2.70
N ILE A 44 9.82 0.59 3.17
CA ILE A 44 9.82 1.27 4.49
C ILE A 44 8.82 2.42 4.49
N ALA A 45 8.76 3.23 3.43
CA ALA A 45 7.81 4.35 3.33
C ALA A 45 6.35 3.86 3.38
N GLY A 46 6.03 2.77 2.70
CA GLY A 46 4.70 2.15 2.75
C GLY A 46 4.33 1.66 4.15
N ILE A 47 5.27 0.99 4.84
CA ILE A 47 5.07 0.54 6.22
C ILE A 47 4.82 1.73 7.16
N MET A 48 5.63 2.78 7.05
CA MET A 48 5.47 3.99 7.87
C MET A 48 4.13 4.69 7.58
N ALA A 49 3.72 4.75 6.33
CA ALA A 49 2.47 5.38 5.93
C ALA A 49 1.24 4.63 6.46
N ALA A 50 1.25 3.29 6.44
CA ALA A 50 0.18 2.50 7.06
C ALA A 50 -0.02 2.86 8.54
N LYS A 51 1.07 3.06 9.30
CA LYS A 51 1.02 3.46 10.71
C LYS A 51 0.48 4.88 10.93
N LYS A 52 0.44 5.70 9.89
CA LYS A 52 -0.02 7.10 9.93
C LYS A 52 -1.34 7.32 9.18
N THR A 53 -2.05 6.27 8.83
CA THR A 53 -3.28 6.37 8.03
C THR A 53 -4.30 7.31 8.65
N SER A 54 -4.54 7.25 9.95
CA SER A 54 -5.49 8.14 10.64
C SER A 54 -5.06 9.62 10.65
N GLU A 55 -3.77 9.92 10.47
CA GLU A 55 -3.26 11.28 10.32
C GLU A 55 -3.43 11.82 8.89
N LEU A 56 -3.53 10.92 7.90
CA LEU A 56 -3.64 11.25 6.47
C LEU A 56 -5.08 11.27 5.97
N ILE A 57 -5.91 10.36 6.47
CA ILE A 57 -7.31 10.17 6.06
C ILE A 57 -8.22 10.66 7.19
N PRO A 58 -8.91 11.78 7.01
CA PRO A 58 -9.52 12.55 8.11
C PRO A 58 -10.50 11.78 9.00
N LEU A 59 -11.25 10.83 8.42
CA LEU A 59 -12.31 10.11 9.15
C LEU A 59 -11.94 8.66 9.49
N CYS A 60 -10.67 8.28 9.33
CA CYS A 60 -10.16 6.98 9.75
C CYS A 60 -9.85 6.95 11.25
N HIS A 61 -10.15 5.81 11.87
CA HIS A 61 -9.81 5.56 13.28
C HIS A 61 -8.30 5.27 13.41
N PRO A 62 -7.64 5.69 14.50
CA PRO A 62 -6.31 5.21 14.83
C PRO A 62 -6.41 3.74 15.27
N LEU A 63 -5.71 2.85 14.58
CA LEU A 63 -5.79 1.40 14.82
C LEU A 63 -4.44 0.83 15.28
N PRO A 64 -4.45 -0.13 16.23
CA PRO A 64 -3.25 -0.87 16.61
C PRO A 64 -2.94 -1.93 15.54
N LEU A 65 -1.93 -1.68 14.71
CA LEU A 65 -1.55 -2.60 13.66
C LEU A 65 -0.60 -3.68 14.20
N SER A 66 -0.96 -4.95 14.02
CA SER A 66 -0.15 -6.09 14.47
C SER A 66 0.82 -6.60 13.42
N HIS A 67 0.56 -6.33 12.14
CA HIS A 67 1.42 -6.72 11.03
C HIS A 67 1.23 -5.79 9.84
N ILE A 68 2.34 -5.40 9.22
CA ILE A 68 2.37 -4.66 7.96
C ILE A 68 3.46 -5.29 7.10
N ASP A 69 3.10 -5.71 5.90
CA ASP A 69 4.03 -6.17 4.89
C ASP A 69 3.83 -5.38 3.60
N VAL A 70 4.92 -5.01 2.95
CA VAL A 70 4.93 -4.33 1.65
C VAL A 70 5.98 -4.98 0.77
N GLU A 71 5.54 -5.58 -0.31
CA GLU A 71 6.40 -6.23 -1.28
C GLU A 71 6.41 -5.47 -2.60
N LEU A 72 7.58 -5.37 -3.22
CA LEU A 72 7.76 -4.78 -4.53
C LEU A 72 8.45 -5.78 -5.45
N ARG A 73 7.94 -5.92 -6.66
CA ARG A 73 8.48 -6.83 -7.66
C ARG A 73 8.60 -6.13 -9.02
N GLN A 74 9.80 -6.17 -9.59
CA GLN A 74 10.02 -5.70 -10.96
C GLN A 74 9.32 -6.63 -11.95
N CYS A 75 8.61 -6.01 -12.90
CA CYS A 75 7.94 -6.63 -14.03
C CYS A 75 8.52 -6.07 -15.33
N GLU A 76 8.11 -6.61 -16.47
CA GLU A 76 8.59 -6.20 -17.81
C GLU A 76 8.39 -4.70 -18.08
N ASN A 77 7.29 -4.11 -17.63
CA ASN A 77 6.89 -2.73 -17.94
C ASN A 77 6.62 -1.88 -16.69
N GLY A 78 7.18 -2.26 -15.54
CA GLY A 78 6.99 -1.50 -14.30
C GLY A 78 7.30 -2.28 -13.04
N ILE A 79 6.77 -1.78 -11.93
CA ILE A 79 6.91 -2.36 -10.60
C ILE A 79 5.52 -2.68 -10.05
N ALA A 80 5.28 -3.94 -9.74
CA ALA A 80 4.10 -4.39 -9.00
C ALA A 80 4.35 -4.22 -7.50
N ILE A 81 3.38 -3.67 -6.80
CA ILE A 81 3.41 -3.43 -5.36
C ILE A 81 2.24 -4.15 -4.73
N SER A 82 2.47 -4.85 -3.66
CA SER A 82 1.44 -5.42 -2.80
C SER A 82 1.66 -5.02 -1.35
N SER A 83 0.58 -4.83 -0.63
CA SER A 83 0.59 -4.53 0.81
C SER A 83 -0.38 -5.45 1.54
N LYS A 84 -0.02 -5.83 2.76
CA LYS A 84 -0.84 -6.64 3.65
C LYS A 84 -0.79 -6.07 5.05
N VAL A 85 -1.96 -5.85 5.65
CA VAL A 85 -2.08 -5.28 6.98
C VAL A 85 -3.02 -6.12 7.83
N LYS A 86 -2.67 -6.30 9.12
CA LYS A 86 -3.49 -7.00 10.11
C LYS A 86 -3.67 -6.15 11.37
N THR A 87 -4.84 -6.30 11.98
CA THR A 87 -5.18 -5.73 13.28
C THR A 87 -6.14 -6.63 14.05
N THR A 88 -6.28 -6.39 15.33
CA THR A 88 -7.44 -6.81 16.13
C THR A 88 -8.10 -5.54 16.63
N ALA A 89 -9.23 -5.17 16.03
CA ALA A 89 -9.93 -3.90 16.29
C ALA A 89 -11.40 -3.95 15.89
N GLU A 90 -12.11 -2.90 16.19
CA GLU A 90 -13.56 -2.73 15.95
C GLU A 90 -13.88 -2.40 14.49
N THR A 91 -12.89 -1.96 13.70
CA THR A 91 -13.06 -1.62 12.28
C THR A 91 -11.95 -2.22 11.42
N GLY A 92 -12.15 -2.23 10.09
CA GLY A 92 -11.23 -2.84 9.13
C GLY A 92 -9.97 -2.01 8.87
N VAL A 93 -8.99 -2.63 8.22
CA VAL A 93 -7.67 -2.06 7.88
C VAL A 93 -7.49 -1.86 6.37
N GLU A 94 -8.59 -1.73 5.64
CA GLU A 94 -8.56 -1.53 4.20
C GLU A 94 -7.79 -0.26 3.82
N MET A 95 -7.98 0.83 4.58
CA MET A 95 -7.32 2.11 4.30
C MET A 95 -5.82 2.05 4.59
N GLU A 96 -5.41 1.36 5.64
CA GLU A 96 -4.01 1.15 5.97
C GLU A 96 -3.27 0.39 4.86
N ALA A 97 -3.91 -0.64 4.30
CA ALA A 97 -3.35 -1.37 3.16
C ALA A 97 -3.27 -0.49 1.90
N LEU A 98 -4.34 0.25 1.57
CA LEU A 98 -4.36 1.17 0.42
C LEU A 98 -3.34 2.30 0.56
N VAL A 99 -3.21 2.90 1.73
CA VAL A 99 -2.23 3.96 2.02
C VAL A 99 -0.81 3.42 1.89
N ALA A 100 -0.54 2.22 2.41
CA ALA A 100 0.77 1.57 2.26
C ALA A 100 1.17 1.40 0.80
N ALA A 101 0.30 0.82 -0.03
CA ALA A 101 0.55 0.62 -1.45
C ALA A 101 0.71 1.94 -2.21
N SER A 102 -0.10 2.96 -1.88
CA SER A 102 -0.07 4.28 -2.50
C SER A 102 1.24 5.01 -2.23
N VAL A 103 1.68 5.04 -0.97
CA VAL A 103 2.91 5.75 -0.59
C VAL A 103 4.15 5.01 -1.07
N ALA A 104 4.16 3.68 -1.10
CA ALA A 104 5.21 2.92 -1.76
C ALA A 104 5.32 3.27 -3.25
N ALA A 105 4.19 3.37 -3.97
CA ALA A 105 4.16 3.76 -5.38
C ALA A 105 4.65 5.20 -5.60
N LEU A 106 4.23 6.14 -4.75
CA LEU A 106 4.71 7.53 -4.79
C LEU A 106 6.22 7.63 -4.52
N THR A 107 6.75 6.79 -3.63
CA THR A 107 8.18 6.75 -3.33
C THR A 107 8.99 6.23 -4.52
N ILE A 108 8.52 5.19 -5.20
CA ILE A 108 9.12 4.73 -6.47
C ILE A 108 9.13 5.86 -7.50
N TYR A 109 8.01 6.57 -7.67
CA TYR A 109 7.93 7.71 -8.57
C TYR A 109 8.98 8.78 -8.22
N ASP A 110 9.04 9.19 -6.95
CA ASP A 110 10.00 10.22 -6.51
C ASP A 110 11.46 9.81 -6.77
N MET A 111 11.79 8.56 -6.51
CA MET A 111 13.15 8.06 -6.70
C MET A 111 13.54 7.91 -8.17
N CYS A 112 12.59 7.72 -9.07
CA CYS A 112 12.84 7.44 -10.50
C CYS A 112 12.56 8.64 -11.42
N LYS A 113 11.83 9.66 -10.98
CA LYS A 113 11.39 10.81 -11.80
C LYS A 113 12.51 11.62 -12.44
N ALA A 114 13.75 11.51 -11.95
CA ALA A 114 14.91 12.17 -12.56
C ALA A 114 15.27 11.55 -13.92
N VAL A 115 14.97 10.27 -14.13
CA VAL A 115 15.19 9.56 -15.41
C VAL A 115 14.03 9.82 -16.36
N ASP A 116 12.78 9.71 -15.88
CA ASP A 116 11.58 9.93 -16.67
C ASP A 116 10.43 10.42 -15.78
N LYS A 117 9.84 11.56 -16.12
CA LYS A 117 8.66 12.09 -15.41
C LYS A 117 7.34 11.49 -15.89
N GLY A 118 7.37 10.74 -17.00
CA GLY A 118 6.20 10.07 -17.58
C GLY A 118 5.81 8.75 -16.89
N ILE A 119 6.45 8.40 -15.78
CA ILE A 119 6.05 7.27 -14.93
C ILE A 119 4.62 7.45 -14.46
N GLU A 120 3.81 6.40 -14.56
CA GLU A 120 2.42 6.43 -14.14
C GLU A 120 2.16 5.48 -12.97
N ILE A 121 1.46 5.98 -11.94
CA ILE A 121 0.92 5.15 -10.87
C ILE A 121 -0.47 4.70 -11.28
N ARG A 122 -0.69 3.39 -11.32
CA ARG A 122 -1.91 2.76 -11.80
C ARG A 122 -2.45 1.76 -10.78
N GLU A 123 -3.73 1.43 -10.89
CA GLU A 123 -4.37 0.29 -10.24
C GLU A 123 -4.17 0.22 -8.72
N ILE A 124 -4.29 1.36 -8.03
CA ILE A 124 -4.35 1.35 -6.57
C ILE A 124 -5.71 0.79 -6.18
N VAL A 125 -5.74 -0.45 -5.73
CA VAL A 125 -6.99 -1.18 -5.48
C VAL A 125 -6.90 -2.09 -4.26
N LEU A 126 -8.04 -2.24 -3.57
CA LEU A 126 -8.21 -3.29 -2.58
C LEU A 126 -8.35 -4.65 -3.29
N GLN A 127 -7.50 -5.60 -2.93
CA GLN A 127 -7.51 -6.95 -3.50
C GLN A 127 -8.36 -7.90 -2.65
N ARG A 128 -8.23 -7.81 -1.33
CA ARG A 128 -8.89 -8.69 -0.38
C ARG A 128 -9.08 -8.00 0.95
N LYS A 129 -10.14 -8.34 1.64
CA LYS A 129 -10.28 -8.13 3.09
C LYS A 129 -10.91 -9.35 3.74
N ALA A 130 -10.58 -9.60 4.98
CA ALA A 130 -11.17 -10.66 5.79
C ALA A 130 -11.49 -10.16 7.20
N GLY A 131 -12.51 -10.76 7.80
CA GLY A 131 -12.98 -10.45 9.14
C GLY A 131 -14.04 -9.33 9.21
N GLY A 132 -14.67 -9.24 10.39
CA GLY A 132 -15.74 -8.29 10.68
C GLY A 132 -17.13 -8.71 10.16
N LYS A 133 -18.17 -7.94 10.51
CA LYS A 133 -19.57 -8.25 10.20
C LYS A 133 -19.89 -8.22 8.70
N SER A 134 -19.17 -7.43 7.91
CA SER A 134 -19.40 -7.33 6.46
C SER A 134 -18.81 -8.50 5.65
N GLY A 135 -18.20 -9.48 6.34
CA GLY A 135 -17.64 -10.68 5.72
C GLY A 135 -16.40 -10.42 4.88
N ASP A 136 -16.00 -11.45 4.15
CA ASP A 136 -14.81 -11.42 3.31
C ASP A 136 -15.12 -10.80 1.94
N TYR A 137 -14.14 -10.10 1.41
CA TYR A 137 -14.16 -9.55 0.05
C TYR A 137 -12.93 -10.02 -0.70
N VAL A 138 -13.11 -10.46 -1.92
CA VAL A 138 -12.03 -10.75 -2.87
C VAL A 138 -12.36 -10.06 -4.19
N ARG A 139 -11.40 -9.26 -4.68
CA ARG A 139 -11.57 -8.56 -5.95
C ARG A 139 -11.67 -9.55 -7.11
N LYS A 140 -12.74 -9.49 -7.87
CA LYS A 140 -12.88 -10.23 -9.14
C LYS A 140 -12.04 -9.51 -10.20
N ARG A 141 -11.14 -10.22 -10.86
CA ARG A 141 -10.51 -9.69 -12.08
C ARG A 141 -11.59 -9.46 -13.13
N LYS A 142 -11.60 -8.26 -13.69
CA LYS A 142 -12.41 -7.97 -14.88
C LYS A 142 -11.75 -8.57 -16.10
#